data_877de5329b22024b3ac858652ccf3871
#
_entry.id   877de5329b22024b3ac858652ccf3871
#
_cell.length_a   1.000
_cell.length_b   1.000
_cell.length_c   1.000
_cell.angle_alpha   90.00
_cell.angle_beta   90.00
_cell.angle_gamma   90.00
#
_symmetry.space_group_name_H-M   'P 1'
#
loop_
_entity.id
_entity.type
_entity.pdbx_description
1 polymer ?
#
loop_
_entity_poly.entity_id
_entity_poly.type
_entity_poly.pdbx_seq_one_letter_code
_entity_poly.pdbx_strand_id
1 'polypeptide(L)'
;MLPLDEIKPQQSIELLKSLHILTRDGKINQDSRRKLKQVYHLYQFIEPILTEVSIDEAPFHVIDHGAGKSYLGFILYDLFIKLTQGRVTGIEINPALVEKSQALAKTLAFDRMSFVQADVAHALEVIKDRVDVVTALHACDTATDDAIHFGIHKEAQWIVVVPCCQAELASHLKKNKSTMLDNPLSELWRHGIHTREM
;
A
#
# COMPACT_ATOMS: atom_id res chain seq x y z
N MET A 1 -6.10 27.83 -5.62
CA MET A 1 -7.37 27.10 -5.69
C MET A 1 -7.06 25.65 -5.45
N LEU A 2 -7.68 24.99 -4.45
CA LEU A 2 -7.52 23.55 -4.22
C LEU A 2 -8.00 22.81 -5.47
N PRO A 3 -7.32 21.76 -5.94
CA PRO A 3 -7.79 20.92 -7.03
C PRO A 3 -8.91 20.00 -6.52
N LEU A 4 -10.02 20.61 -6.05
CA LEU A 4 -11.13 19.91 -5.39
C LEU A 4 -11.76 18.85 -6.29
N ASP A 5 -11.71 19.05 -7.60
CA ASP A 5 -12.28 18.10 -8.58
C ASP A 5 -11.49 16.78 -8.69
N GLU A 6 -10.25 16.74 -8.18
CA GLU A 6 -9.40 15.54 -8.21
C GLU A 6 -9.42 14.76 -6.88
N ILE A 7 -9.99 15.35 -5.83
CA ILE A 7 -10.05 14.76 -4.49
C ILE A 7 -11.45 14.23 -4.23
N LYS A 8 -11.56 12.99 -3.75
CA LYS A 8 -12.87 12.41 -3.38
C LYS A 8 -13.53 13.26 -2.29
N PRO A 9 -14.84 13.55 -2.37
CA PRO A 9 -15.52 14.47 -1.45
C PRO A 9 -15.36 14.15 0.03
N GLN A 10 -15.23 12.85 0.38
CA GLN A 10 -15.09 12.36 1.76
C GLN A 10 -13.64 12.29 2.24
N GLN A 11 -12.67 12.58 1.35
CA GLN A 11 -11.25 12.50 1.67
C GLN A 11 -10.80 13.65 2.55
N SER A 12 -10.15 13.35 3.66
CA SER A 12 -9.57 14.33 4.56
C SER A 12 -8.42 15.10 3.90
N ILE A 13 -8.57 16.43 3.80
CA ILE A 13 -7.51 17.31 3.31
C ILE A 13 -6.31 17.31 4.26
N GLU A 14 -6.55 17.17 5.57
CA GLU A 14 -5.50 17.09 6.58
C GLU A 14 -4.65 15.83 6.40
N LEU A 15 -5.28 14.68 6.15
CA LEU A 15 -4.58 13.44 5.80
C LEU A 15 -3.70 13.65 4.57
N LEU A 16 -4.24 14.20 3.49
CA LEU A 16 -3.48 14.42 2.26
C LEU A 16 -2.29 15.36 2.45
N LYS A 17 -2.42 16.39 3.30
CA LYS A 17 -1.31 17.26 3.69
C LYS A 17 -0.26 16.51 4.51
N SER A 18 -0.69 15.68 5.46
CA SER A 18 0.20 14.90 6.32
C SER A 18 0.97 13.83 5.53
N LEU A 19 0.35 13.24 4.51
CA LEU A 19 1.00 12.34 3.56
C LEU A 19 1.87 13.06 2.52
N HIS A 20 1.98 14.39 2.58
CA HIS A 20 2.68 15.22 1.60
C HIS A 20 2.16 15.05 0.15
N ILE A 21 0.93 14.64 0.00
CA ILE A 21 0.21 14.63 -1.29
C ILE A 21 -0.19 16.07 -1.63
N LEU A 22 -0.68 16.81 -0.64
CA LEU A 22 -0.91 18.24 -0.74
C LEU A 22 0.19 19.03 -0.02
N THR A 23 0.52 20.20 -0.55
CA THR A 23 1.32 21.19 0.17
C THR A 23 0.52 21.78 1.33
N ARG A 24 1.19 22.52 2.22
CA ARG A 24 0.51 23.26 3.31
C ARG A 24 -0.58 24.19 2.80
N ASP A 25 -0.36 24.80 1.63
CA ASP A 25 -1.32 25.70 0.95
C ASP A 25 -2.39 24.93 0.17
N GLY A 26 -2.42 23.59 0.25
CA GLY A 26 -3.41 22.76 -0.43
C GLY A 26 -3.17 22.58 -1.94
N LYS A 27 -1.97 22.86 -2.45
CA LYS A 27 -1.61 22.59 -3.85
C LYS A 27 -1.11 21.17 -4.00
N ILE A 28 -1.27 20.60 -5.19
CA ILE A 28 -0.75 19.29 -5.54
C ILE A 28 0.29 19.44 -6.66
N ASN A 29 1.46 18.84 -6.50
CA ASN A 29 2.45 18.73 -7.56
C ASN A 29 2.15 17.53 -8.48
N GLN A 30 2.84 17.43 -9.62
CA GLN A 30 2.57 16.40 -10.62
C GLN A 30 2.82 14.97 -10.10
N ASP A 31 3.89 14.77 -9.31
CA ASP A 31 4.22 13.44 -8.77
C ASP A 31 3.21 12.99 -7.70
N SER A 32 2.82 13.91 -6.82
CA SER A 32 1.78 13.65 -5.83
C SER A 32 0.42 13.38 -6.47
N ARG A 33 0.11 14.07 -7.58
CA ARG A 33 -1.11 13.81 -8.37
C ARG A 33 -1.10 12.42 -8.98
N ARG A 34 0.03 11.96 -9.53
CA ARG A 34 0.16 10.60 -10.05
C ARG A 34 -0.05 9.56 -8.95
N LYS A 35 0.59 9.74 -7.79
CA LYS A 35 0.43 8.84 -6.64
C LYS A 35 -1.03 8.77 -6.17
N LEU A 36 -1.70 9.92 -6.03
CA LEU A 36 -3.09 9.96 -5.61
C LEU A 36 -3.99 9.24 -6.60
N LYS A 37 -3.79 9.47 -7.91
CA LYS A 37 -4.54 8.76 -8.97
C LYS A 37 -4.33 7.24 -8.91
N GLN A 38 -3.10 6.78 -8.69
CA GLN A 38 -2.81 5.35 -8.53
C GLN A 38 -3.55 4.77 -7.33
N VAL A 39 -3.48 5.40 -6.17
CA VAL A 39 -4.16 4.92 -4.97
C VAL A 39 -5.68 4.95 -5.13
N TYR A 40 -6.25 5.99 -5.73
CA TYR A 40 -7.69 6.05 -6.01
C TYR A 40 -8.14 5.02 -7.04
N HIS A 41 -7.29 4.74 -8.04
CA HIS A 41 -7.57 3.66 -8.99
C HIS A 41 -7.64 2.30 -8.28
N LEU A 42 -6.70 2.01 -7.40
CA LEU A 42 -6.75 0.79 -6.58
C LEU A 42 -7.95 0.76 -5.64
N TYR A 43 -8.26 1.89 -5.02
CA TYR A 43 -9.42 2.01 -4.15
C TYR A 43 -10.71 1.56 -4.85
N GLN A 44 -10.89 1.88 -6.13
CA GLN A 44 -12.07 1.46 -6.91
C GLN A 44 -12.24 -0.06 -6.99
N PHE A 45 -11.14 -0.83 -6.98
CA PHE A 45 -11.19 -2.30 -6.96
C PHE A 45 -11.34 -2.86 -5.55
N ILE A 46 -10.81 -2.16 -4.55
CA ILE A 46 -10.84 -2.61 -3.16
C ILE A 46 -12.18 -2.26 -2.49
N GLU A 47 -12.80 -1.13 -2.84
CA GLU A 47 -14.07 -0.67 -2.25
C GLU A 47 -15.21 -1.71 -2.34
N PRO A 48 -15.45 -2.41 -3.49
CA PRO A 48 -16.42 -3.50 -3.56
C PRO A 48 -16.09 -4.66 -2.63
N ILE A 49 -14.80 -5.01 -2.49
CA ILE A 49 -14.33 -6.05 -1.59
C ILE A 49 -14.60 -5.66 -0.13
N LEU A 50 -14.28 -4.42 0.25
CA LEU A 50 -14.55 -3.92 1.59
C LEU A 50 -16.06 -3.87 1.88
N THR A 51 -16.86 -3.54 0.88
CA THR A 51 -18.32 -3.56 0.99
C THR A 51 -18.81 -4.97 1.25
N GLU A 52 -18.31 -5.97 0.54
CA GLU A 52 -18.68 -7.38 0.73
C GLU A 52 -18.34 -7.88 2.14
N VAL A 53 -17.10 -7.64 2.62
CA VAL A 53 -16.69 -8.11 3.95
C VAL A 53 -17.34 -7.34 5.10
N SER A 54 -17.99 -6.22 4.83
CA SER A 54 -18.70 -5.38 5.83
C SER A 54 -20.22 -5.56 5.85
N ILE A 55 -20.78 -6.46 5.03
CA ILE A 55 -22.25 -6.60 4.84
C ILE A 55 -23.00 -6.82 6.16
N ASP A 56 -22.45 -7.63 7.05
CA ASP A 56 -23.11 -7.98 8.33
C ASP A 56 -22.78 -7.02 9.47
N GLU A 57 -22.18 -5.85 9.16
CA GLU A 57 -21.64 -4.91 10.17
C GLU A 57 -20.65 -5.56 11.15
N ALA A 58 -20.15 -6.75 10.82
CA ALA A 58 -19.18 -7.47 11.62
C ALA A 58 -17.80 -6.79 11.54
N PRO A 59 -17.01 -6.85 12.61
CA PRO A 59 -15.62 -6.40 12.57
C PRO A 59 -14.84 -7.20 11.53
N PHE A 60 -14.09 -6.49 10.66
CA PHE A 60 -13.20 -7.10 9.68
C PHE A 60 -11.81 -6.48 9.75
N HIS A 61 -10.81 -7.19 9.24
CA HIS A 61 -9.42 -6.82 9.35
C HIS A 61 -8.74 -6.75 7.97
N VAL A 62 -8.23 -5.58 7.65
CA VAL A 62 -7.41 -5.32 6.46
C VAL A 62 -5.95 -5.25 6.87
N ILE A 63 -5.10 -5.98 6.18
CA ILE A 63 -3.64 -5.91 6.30
C ILE A 63 -3.08 -5.14 5.09
N ASP A 64 -2.29 -4.10 5.34
CA ASP A 64 -1.47 -3.43 4.34
C ASP A 64 -0.03 -3.94 4.47
N HIS A 65 0.33 -4.95 3.67
CA HIS A 65 1.60 -5.65 3.77
C HIS A 65 2.68 -4.93 2.96
N GLY A 66 3.87 -4.75 3.53
CA GLY A 66 4.90 -3.91 2.95
C GLY A 66 4.46 -2.46 2.88
N ALA A 67 3.80 -1.98 3.94
CA ALA A 67 3.05 -0.73 3.95
C ALA A 67 3.86 0.52 3.56
N GLY A 68 5.17 0.53 3.83
CA GLY A 68 5.99 1.71 3.58
C GLY A 68 5.47 2.92 4.35
N LYS A 69 5.04 3.95 3.63
CA LYS A 69 4.33 5.13 4.18
C LYS A 69 2.82 4.89 4.34
N SER A 70 2.35 3.71 3.99
CA SER A 70 0.95 3.28 4.04
C SER A 70 -0.05 4.24 3.37
N TYR A 71 0.31 4.79 2.20
CA TYR A 71 -0.62 5.65 1.46
C TYR A 71 -1.95 4.95 1.21
N LEU A 72 -1.92 3.67 0.82
CA LEU A 72 -3.12 2.89 0.59
C LEU A 72 -3.89 2.68 1.89
N GLY A 73 -3.24 2.18 2.94
CA GLY A 73 -3.87 1.91 4.23
C GLY A 73 -4.56 3.14 4.82
N PHE A 74 -3.90 4.31 4.78
CA PHE A 74 -4.48 5.58 5.24
C PHE A 74 -5.69 6.02 4.41
N ILE A 75 -5.63 5.87 3.09
CA ILE A 75 -6.75 6.24 2.21
C ILE A 75 -7.92 5.28 2.36
N LEU A 76 -7.66 3.97 2.50
CA LEU A 76 -8.71 2.98 2.82
C LEU A 76 -9.39 3.31 4.15
N TYR A 77 -8.60 3.64 5.17
CA TYR A 77 -9.13 4.01 6.47
C TYR A 77 -10.02 5.26 6.36
N ASP A 78 -9.53 6.31 5.76
CA ASP A 78 -10.23 7.60 5.67
C ASP A 78 -11.50 7.55 4.82
N LEU A 79 -11.48 6.82 3.69
CA LEU A 79 -12.63 6.76 2.79
C LEU A 79 -13.68 5.72 3.19
N PHE A 80 -13.28 4.63 3.85
CA PHE A 80 -14.17 3.49 4.11
C PHE A 80 -14.17 3.04 5.57
N ILE A 81 -13.00 2.65 6.09
CA ILE A 81 -12.90 1.94 7.38
C ILE A 81 -13.45 2.74 8.54
N LYS A 82 -13.22 4.07 8.57
CA LYS A 82 -13.71 4.94 9.64
C LYS A 82 -15.24 4.94 9.79
N LEU A 83 -15.97 4.58 8.73
CA LEU A 83 -17.44 4.54 8.69
C LEU A 83 -17.99 3.14 9.02
N THR A 84 -17.15 2.15 9.28
CA THR A 84 -17.51 0.74 9.51
C THR A 84 -16.92 0.23 10.82
N GLN A 85 -17.06 -1.07 11.10
CA GLN A 85 -16.40 -1.75 12.22
C GLN A 85 -15.02 -2.35 11.82
N GLY A 86 -14.54 -2.05 10.62
CA GLY A 86 -13.25 -2.52 10.12
C GLY A 86 -12.06 -1.89 10.85
N ARG A 87 -10.90 -2.55 10.72
CA ARG A 87 -9.60 -2.05 11.16
C ARG A 87 -8.55 -2.28 10.10
N VAL A 88 -7.45 -1.51 10.17
CA VAL A 88 -6.28 -1.65 9.29
C VAL A 88 -5.03 -1.89 10.13
N THR A 89 -4.22 -2.87 9.74
CA THR A 89 -2.86 -3.03 10.28
C THR A 89 -1.85 -2.98 9.15
N GLY A 90 -0.96 -2.00 9.21
CA GLY A 90 0.19 -1.91 8.30
C GLY A 90 1.34 -2.78 8.82
N ILE A 91 1.91 -3.62 7.97
CA ILE A 91 3.11 -4.41 8.24
C ILE A 91 4.27 -3.78 7.47
N GLU A 92 5.33 -3.42 8.17
CA GLU A 92 6.51 -2.77 7.56
C GLU A 92 7.76 -3.19 8.33
N ILE A 93 8.84 -3.50 7.60
CA ILE A 93 10.11 -3.92 8.23
C ILE A 93 10.93 -2.74 8.76
N ASN A 94 10.77 -1.55 8.17
CA ASN A 94 11.51 -0.36 8.55
C ASN A 94 10.90 0.31 9.79
N PRO A 95 11.59 0.28 10.96
CA PRO A 95 11.06 0.83 12.21
C PRO A 95 10.75 2.32 12.12
N ALA A 96 11.54 3.10 11.39
CA ALA A 96 11.31 4.53 11.26
C ALA A 96 10.04 4.86 10.46
N LEU A 97 9.63 4.00 9.52
CA LEU A 97 8.35 4.13 8.80
C LEU A 97 7.19 3.73 9.69
N VAL A 98 7.33 2.64 10.45
CA VAL A 98 6.33 2.20 11.43
C VAL A 98 6.03 3.30 12.45
N GLU A 99 7.08 3.85 13.08
CA GLU A 99 6.95 4.93 14.07
C GLU A 99 6.23 6.15 13.49
N LYS A 100 6.64 6.60 12.30
CA LYS A 100 6.01 7.76 11.64
C LYS A 100 4.55 7.51 11.30
N SER A 101 4.23 6.32 10.79
CA SER A 101 2.87 5.97 10.43
C SER A 101 1.99 5.82 11.66
N GLN A 102 2.51 5.24 12.75
CA GLN A 102 1.80 5.14 14.03
C GLN A 102 1.52 6.53 14.63
N ALA A 103 2.52 7.43 14.59
CA ALA A 103 2.36 8.81 15.06
C ALA A 103 1.31 9.57 14.21
N LEU A 104 1.30 9.37 12.90
CA LEU A 104 0.33 9.98 12.01
C LEU A 104 -1.09 9.46 12.27
N ALA A 105 -1.27 8.15 12.41
CA ALA A 105 -2.57 7.56 12.74
C ALA A 105 -3.13 8.14 14.05
N LYS A 106 -2.27 8.26 15.08
CA LYS A 106 -2.63 8.89 16.35
C LYS A 106 -3.04 10.37 16.18
N THR A 107 -2.28 11.13 15.40
CA THR A 107 -2.57 12.56 15.15
C THR A 107 -3.92 12.76 14.46
N LEU A 108 -4.29 11.83 13.59
CA LEU A 108 -5.55 11.87 12.84
C LEU A 108 -6.72 11.20 13.57
N ALA A 109 -6.49 10.71 14.81
CA ALA A 109 -7.48 9.95 15.59
C ALA A 109 -8.01 8.72 14.82
N PHE A 110 -7.13 8.01 14.10
CA PHE A 110 -7.44 6.77 13.40
C PHE A 110 -7.27 5.59 14.36
N ASP A 111 -8.16 5.47 15.34
CA ASP A 111 -8.03 4.57 16.50
C ASP A 111 -8.01 3.08 16.15
N ARG A 112 -8.55 2.70 14.99
CA ARG A 112 -8.56 1.33 14.47
C ARG A 112 -7.53 1.11 13.36
N MET A 113 -6.49 1.95 13.33
CA MET A 113 -5.33 1.80 12.47
C MET A 113 -4.09 1.60 13.32
N SER A 114 -3.36 0.52 13.06
CA SER A 114 -2.14 0.15 13.78
C SER A 114 -1.02 -0.24 12.82
N PHE A 115 0.20 -0.27 13.33
CA PHE A 115 1.37 -0.66 12.55
C PHE A 115 2.23 -1.63 13.34
N VAL A 116 2.74 -2.64 12.64
CA VAL A 116 3.60 -3.69 13.20
C VAL A 116 4.92 -3.69 12.45
N GLN A 117 6.03 -3.58 13.20
CA GLN A 117 7.35 -3.79 12.63
C GLN A 117 7.60 -5.31 12.54
N ALA A 118 7.52 -5.85 11.34
CA ALA A 118 7.72 -7.27 11.13
C ALA A 118 8.13 -7.57 9.68
N ASP A 119 8.91 -8.64 9.51
CA ASP A 119 8.95 -9.40 8.27
C ASP A 119 7.75 -10.37 8.20
N VAL A 120 7.64 -11.14 7.13
CA VAL A 120 6.50 -12.06 6.93
C VAL A 120 6.42 -13.13 8.02
N ALA A 121 7.55 -13.70 8.44
CA ALA A 121 7.59 -14.78 9.44
C ALA A 121 7.10 -14.25 10.81
N HIS A 122 7.63 -13.11 11.24
CA HIS A 122 7.24 -12.49 12.50
C HIS A 122 5.80 -11.96 12.44
N ALA A 123 5.33 -11.43 11.30
CA ALA A 123 3.96 -11.00 11.13
C ALA A 123 2.95 -12.14 11.33
N LEU A 124 3.27 -13.35 10.83
CA LEU A 124 2.46 -14.55 11.05
C LEU A 124 2.35 -14.94 12.52
N GLU A 125 3.40 -14.66 13.31
CA GLU A 125 3.44 -14.94 14.74
C GLU A 125 2.67 -13.92 15.58
N VAL A 126 2.75 -12.62 15.24
CA VAL A 126 2.19 -11.54 16.09
C VAL A 126 0.75 -11.22 15.75
N ILE A 127 0.33 -11.36 14.50
CA ILE A 127 -1.05 -11.14 14.09
C ILE A 127 -1.82 -12.46 14.29
N LYS A 128 -2.46 -12.59 15.44
CA LYS A 128 -3.24 -13.81 15.78
C LYS A 128 -4.67 -13.77 15.30
N ASP A 129 -5.20 -12.60 15.07
CA ASP A 129 -6.59 -12.40 14.69
C ASP A 129 -6.85 -12.87 13.25
N ARG A 130 -8.12 -13.11 12.97
CA ARG A 130 -8.60 -13.32 11.59
C ARG A 130 -8.25 -12.12 10.74
N VAL A 131 -7.85 -12.40 9.51
CA VAL A 131 -7.57 -11.41 8.46
C VAL A 131 -8.55 -11.66 7.32
N ASP A 132 -9.26 -10.63 6.89
CA ASP A 132 -10.25 -10.75 5.82
C ASP A 132 -9.68 -10.32 4.48
N VAL A 133 -8.89 -9.23 4.48
CA VAL A 133 -8.30 -8.66 3.27
C VAL A 133 -6.80 -8.39 3.47
N VAL A 134 -5.98 -8.84 2.54
CA VAL A 134 -4.56 -8.46 2.46
C VAL A 134 -4.35 -7.59 1.24
N THR A 135 -3.74 -6.43 1.43
CA THR A 135 -3.33 -5.54 0.35
C THR A 135 -1.83 -5.38 0.34
N ALA A 136 -1.22 -5.27 -0.84
CA ALA A 136 0.19 -4.92 -0.99
C ALA A 136 0.36 -4.04 -2.22
N LEU A 137 0.56 -2.73 -1.97
CA LEU A 137 0.82 -1.73 -2.99
C LEU A 137 2.30 -1.36 -2.97
N HIS A 138 2.96 -1.46 -4.12
CA HIS A 138 4.40 -1.22 -4.25
C HIS A 138 5.28 -2.12 -3.38
N ALA A 139 4.77 -3.25 -2.95
CA ALA A 139 5.56 -4.33 -2.41
C ALA A 139 6.37 -4.95 -3.56
N CYS A 140 7.62 -4.52 -3.70
CA CYS A 140 8.48 -4.91 -4.81
C CYS A 140 9.22 -6.20 -4.49
N ASP A 141 9.59 -6.93 -5.55
CA ASP A 141 10.38 -8.14 -5.46
C ASP A 141 9.71 -9.21 -4.56
N THR A 142 10.41 -9.77 -3.60
CA THR A 142 9.93 -10.81 -2.68
C THR A 142 8.78 -10.33 -1.78
N ALA A 143 8.64 -9.02 -1.56
CA ALA A 143 7.58 -8.51 -0.69
C ALA A 143 6.15 -8.75 -1.23
N THR A 144 6.00 -8.89 -2.57
CA THR A 144 4.73 -9.34 -3.16
C THR A 144 4.46 -10.81 -2.82
N ASP A 145 5.48 -11.66 -2.94
CA ASP A 145 5.38 -13.08 -2.61
C ASP A 145 5.10 -13.26 -1.10
N ASP A 146 5.75 -12.46 -0.26
CA ASP A 146 5.53 -12.42 1.18
C ASP A 146 4.09 -12.03 1.55
N ALA A 147 3.51 -11.08 0.84
CA ALA A 147 2.11 -10.67 1.05
C ALA A 147 1.13 -11.78 0.67
N ILE A 148 1.38 -12.47 -0.45
CA ILE A 148 0.59 -13.63 -0.89
C ILE A 148 0.73 -14.78 0.12
N HIS A 149 1.97 -15.09 0.53
CA HIS A 149 2.26 -16.10 1.53
C HIS A 149 1.52 -15.84 2.84
N PHE A 150 1.62 -14.60 3.34
CA PHE A 150 0.91 -14.16 4.54
C PHE A 150 -0.61 -14.35 4.40
N GLY A 151 -1.18 -13.86 3.29
CA GLY A 151 -2.61 -13.96 3.04
C GLY A 151 -3.12 -15.40 2.99
N ILE A 152 -2.39 -16.30 2.32
CA ILE A 152 -2.73 -17.73 2.25
C ILE A 152 -2.67 -18.35 3.65
N HIS A 153 -1.61 -18.09 4.44
CA HIS A 153 -1.48 -18.63 5.80
C HIS A 153 -2.55 -18.13 6.77
N LYS A 154 -3.04 -16.89 6.54
CA LYS A 154 -4.12 -16.31 7.34
C LYS A 154 -5.50 -16.69 6.83
N GLU A 155 -5.58 -17.49 5.77
CA GLU A 155 -6.85 -17.85 5.12
C GLU A 155 -7.68 -16.61 4.80
N ALA A 156 -6.97 -15.52 4.37
CA ALA A 156 -7.62 -14.27 4.02
C ALA A 156 -8.59 -14.48 2.87
N GLN A 157 -9.79 -13.90 2.98
CA GLN A 157 -10.83 -14.02 1.96
C GLN A 157 -10.40 -13.36 0.65
N TRP A 158 -9.64 -12.26 0.76
CA TRP A 158 -9.15 -11.51 -0.40
C TRP A 158 -7.69 -11.14 -0.26
N ILE A 159 -6.95 -11.28 -1.37
CA ILE A 159 -5.56 -10.85 -1.50
C ILE A 159 -5.47 -9.95 -2.73
N VAL A 160 -5.13 -8.69 -2.53
CA VAL A 160 -5.01 -7.66 -3.57
C VAL A 160 -3.57 -7.18 -3.63
N VAL A 161 -2.83 -7.61 -4.64
CA VAL A 161 -1.43 -7.26 -4.83
C VAL A 161 -1.23 -6.50 -6.14
N VAL A 162 -0.36 -5.49 -6.11
CA VAL A 162 0.00 -4.69 -7.28
C VAL A 162 1.51 -4.65 -7.39
N PRO A 163 2.12 -5.62 -8.09
CA PRO A 163 3.55 -5.61 -8.35
C PRO A 163 3.88 -4.43 -9.27
N CYS A 164 4.70 -3.51 -8.79
CA CYS A 164 5.00 -2.27 -9.51
C CYS A 164 6.35 -2.27 -10.22
N CYS A 165 7.29 -3.11 -9.82
CA CYS A 165 8.61 -3.18 -10.42
C CYS A 165 9.26 -4.54 -10.23
N GLN A 166 10.21 -4.82 -11.10
CA GLN A 166 11.12 -5.96 -11.01
C GLN A 166 12.52 -5.45 -10.67
N ALA A 167 12.64 -4.74 -9.53
CA ALA A 167 13.87 -4.04 -9.17
C ALA A 167 15.05 -5.00 -8.96
N GLU A 168 14.78 -6.17 -8.39
CA GLU A 168 15.77 -7.23 -8.21
C GLU A 168 16.28 -7.73 -9.57
N LEU A 169 15.36 -8.12 -10.46
CA LEU A 169 15.73 -8.55 -11.81
C LEU A 169 16.53 -7.47 -12.54
N ALA A 170 16.08 -6.22 -12.51
CA ALA A 170 16.78 -5.09 -13.11
C ALA A 170 18.17 -4.89 -12.49
N SER A 171 18.34 -5.11 -11.19
CA SER A 171 19.64 -5.04 -10.49
C SER A 171 20.58 -6.16 -10.93
N HIS A 172 20.09 -7.40 -11.01
CA HIS A 172 20.87 -8.55 -11.50
C HIS A 172 21.30 -8.38 -12.97
N LEU A 173 20.38 -7.94 -13.82
CA LEU A 173 20.66 -7.65 -15.23
C LEU A 173 21.70 -6.52 -15.39
N LYS A 174 21.64 -5.50 -14.54
CA LYS A 174 22.60 -4.39 -14.55
C LYS A 174 24.01 -4.81 -14.14
N LYS A 175 24.14 -5.72 -13.18
CA LYS A 175 25.44 -6.28 -12.76
C LYS A 175 26.10 -7.11 -13.85
N ASN A 176 25.32 -7.74 -14.72
CA ASN A 176 25.77 -8.61 -15.81
C ASN A 176 25.77 -7.93 -17.19
N LYS A 177 25.83 -6.59 -17.23
CA LYS A 177 25.69 -5.76 -18.43
C LYS A 177 26.67 -6.11 -19.56
N SER A 178 27.90 -6.54 -19.24
CA SER A 178 28.94 -6.90 -20.23
C SER A 178 28.59 -8.19 -21.00
N THR A 179 27.83 -9.09 -20.42
CA THR A 179 27.43 -10.38 -21.03
C THR A 179 26.10 -10.29 -21.78
N MET A 180 25.40 -9.16 -21.68
CA MET A 180 23.99 -9.02 -22.12
C MET A 180 23.80 -8.18 -23.39
N LEU A 181 24.83 -7.47 -23.84
CA LEU A 181 24.72 -6.57 -25.02
C LEU A 181 24.35 -7.31 -26.32
N ASP A 182 24.62 -8.60 -26.40
CA ASP A 182 24.26 -9.48 -27.53
C ASP A 182 23.15 -10.50 -27.22
N ASN A 183 22.44 -10.34 -26.10
CA ASN A 183 21.43 -11.31 -25.63
C ASN A 183 20.01 -10.77 -25.85
N PRO A 184 19.05 -11.60 -26.35
CA PRO A 184 17.63 -11.24 -26.45
C PRO A 184 17.00 -10.72 -25.15
N LEU A 185 17.61 -11.03 -23.99
CA LEU A 185 17.20 -10.54 -22.68
C LEU A 185 17.51 -9.04 -22.45
N SER A 186 18.25 -8.38 -23.36
CA SER A 186 18.51 -6.94 -23.28
C SER A 186 17.22 -6.10 -23.33
N GLU A 187 16.18 -6.59 -23.98
CA GLU A 187 14.86 -5.94 -24.01
C GLU A 187 14.17 -6.03 -22.64
N LEU A 188 14.26 -7.17 -21.94
CA LEU A 188 13.73 -7.31 -20.57
C LEU A 188 14.39 -6.31 -19.62
N TRP A 189 15.68 -6.04 -19.78
CA TRP A 189 16.38 -5.04 -18.98
C TRP A 189 15.86 -3.62 -19.26
N ARG A 190 15.61 -3.27 -20.52
CA ARG A 190 15.03 -1.97 -20.89
C ARG A 190 13.63 -1.80 -20.31
N HIS A 191 12.79 -2.82 -20.39
CA HIS A 191 11.46 -2.81 -19.81
C HIS A 191 11.48 -2.76 -18.27
N GLY A 192 12.42 -3.47 -17.61
CA GLY A 192 12.59 -3.42 -16.15
C GLY A 192 13.03 -2.04 -15.63
N ILE A 193 13.68 -1.22 -16.46
CA ILE A 193 14.02 0.17 -16.11
C ILE A 193 12.80 1.08 -16.26
N HIS A 194 11.98 0.89 -17.28
CA HIS A 194 10.78 1.70 -17.53
C HIS A 194 9.72 1.51 -16.46
N THR A 195 9.61 0.33 -15.84
CA THR A 195 8.68 0.09 -14.73
C THR A 195 9.04 0.83 -13.44
N ARG A 196 10.26 1.39 -13.33
CA ARG A 196 10.66 2.26 -12.20
C ARG A 196 10.17 3.69 -12.33
N GLU A 197 9.85 4.14 -13.52
CA GLU A 197 9.47 5.53 -13.82
C GLU A 197 7.94 5.73 -13.91
N MET A 198 7.16 4.64 -13.81
CA MET A 198 5.72 4.68 -13.73
C MET A 198 5.25 4.70 -12.30
#